data_43845860dea8d0b73bf3dfbd8728be46
#
_entry.id   43845860dea8d0b73bf3dfbd8728be46
#
_cell.length_a   1.000
_cell.length_b   1.000
_cell.length_c   1.000
_cell.angle_alpha   90.00
_cell.angle_beta   90.00
_cell.angle_gamma   90.00
#
_symmetry.space_group_name_H-M   'P 1'
#
loop_
_entity.id
_entity.type
_entity.pdbx_description
1 polymer ?
#
loop_
_entity_poly.entity_id
_entity_poly.type
_entity_poly.pdbx_seq_one_letter_code
_entity_poly.pdbx_strand_id
1 'polypeptide(L)'
;MPALGAGHSIFRSVGISYVQGTVRGPGGAEATVRFLIDSGATYSLLPESVWQAIGLVPKREMDFVLADGTSVRRPVSECHLALPQGEGHTPVVLGQPGDAEPLLGVVTLEILGLVFDPFRRVLHPMRALMV
;
A
#
# COMPACT_ATOMS: atom_id res chain seq x y z
N MET A 1 -18.61 -5.81 13.53
CA MET A 1 -18.73 -5.04 13.89
C MET A 1 -19.16 -4.66 14.27
N PRO A 2 -19.35 -4.56 13.98
CA PRO A 2 -19.69 -3.89 14.23
C PRO A 2 -20.32 -3.39 14.25
N ALA A 3 -20.49 -3.11 14.20
CA ALA A 3 -20.87 -2.40 14.34
C ALA A 3 -21.46 -1.98 14.35
N LEU A 4 -21.70 -1.91 14.16
CA LEU A 4 -22.04 -1.29 14.22
C LEU A 4 -22.56 -1.20 14.38
N GLY A 5 -22.76 -1.21 14.57
CA GLY A 5 -23.05 -0.76 14.84
C GLY A 5 -23.55 -0.66 14.55
N ALA A 6 -23.83 -0.59 14.59
CA ALA A 6 -24.19 -0.22 14.36
C ALA A 6 -24.22 0.21 13.78
N GLY A 7 -24.30 0.50 13.49
CA GLY A 7 -24.27 1.06 12.91
C GLY A 7 -23.63 0.99 12.02
N HIS A 8 -23.24 0.86 11.84
CA HIS A 8 -22.69 0.86 11.16
C HIS A 8 -22.22 0.85 10.34
N SER A 9 -22.01 1.64 9.75
CA SER A 9 -21.30 0.75 9.09
C SER A 9 -21.34 0.54 7.56
N ILE A 10 -22.29 1.01 6.79
CA ILE A 10 -22.29 0.99 5.33
C ILE A 10 -21.07 1.70 4.78
N PHE A 11 -20.75 2.86 5.32
CA PHE A 11 -19.58 3.63 4.90
C PHE A 11 -18.28 2.86 5.13
N ARG A 12 -18.19 2.11 6.21
CA ARG A 12 -17.02 1.30 6.48
C ARG A 12 -16.85 0.21 5.44
N SER A 13 -17.95 -0.43 5.04
CA SER A 13 -17.92 -1.46 4.01
C SER A 13 -17.43 -0.92 2.68
N VAL A 14 -17.88 0.28 2.30
CA VAL A 14 -17.48 0.89 1.04
C VAL A 14 -16.02 1.31 1.07
N GLY A 15 -15.52 1.79 2.23
CA GLY A 15 -14.17 2.33 2.34
C GLY A 15 -13.06 1.32 2.53
N ILE A 16 -13.36 0.03 2.78
CA ILE A 16 -12.36 -0.95 3.15
C ILE A 16 -12.29 -2.04 2.09
N SER A 17 -11.12 -2.17 1.46
CA SER A 17 -10.88 -3.20 0.46
C SER A 17 -9.45 -3.69 0.57
N TYR A 18 -9.26 -4.97 0.29
CA TYR A 18 -7.95 -5.63 0.34
C TYR A 18 -7.64 -6.26 -1.00
N VAL A 19 -6.35 -6.38 -1.29
CA VAL A 19 -5.87 -7.12 -2.45
C VAL A 19 -4.62 -7.88 -2.04
N GLN A 20 -4.51 -9.12 -2.51
CA GLN A 20 -3.33 -9.92 -2.26
C GLN A 20 -2.30 -9.64 -3.33
N GLY A 21 -1.06 -9.42 -2.90
CA GLY A 21 0.04 -9.18 -3.81
C GLY A 21 1.28 -9.94 -3.38
N THR A 22 2.28 -9.94 -4.26
CA THR A 22 3.58 -10.53 -3.98
C THR A 22 4.63 -9.42 -4.09
N VAL A 23 5.46 -9.29 -3.06
CA VAL A 23 6.59 -8.37 -3.07
C VAL A 23 7.88 -9.16 -3.17
N ARG A 24 8.84 -8.62 -3.92
CA ARG A 24 10.15 -9.26 -4.13
C ARG A 24 11.26 -8.25 -3.89
N GLY A 25 12.23 -8.66 -3.09
CA GLY A 25 13.40 -7.84 -2.80
C GLY A 25 14.54 -8.06 -3.80
N PRO A 26 15.63 -7.32 -3.63
CA PRO A 26 16.75 -7.32 -4.59
C PRO A 26 17.45 -8.67 -4.71
N GLY A 27 17.40 -9.50 -3.68
CA GLY A 27 17.99 -10.83 -3.71
C GLY A 27 17.09 -11.93 -4.25
N GLY A 28 15.85 -11.57 -4.65
CA GLY A 28 14.90 -12.52 -5.19
C GLY A 28 13.95 -13.13 -4.15
N ALA A 29 14.12 -12.83 -2.86
CA ALA A 29 13.21 -13.32 -1.84
C ALA A 29 11.84 -12.66 -2.00
N GLU A 30 10.78 -13.45 -1.84
CA GLU A 30 9.41 -13.01 -2.04
C GLU A 30 8.57 -13.22 -0.80
N ALA A 31 7.51 -12.43 -0.68
CA ALA A 31 6.50 -12.60 0.35
C ALA A 31 5.13 -12.28 -0.23
N THR A 32 4.13 -13.05 0.18
CA THR A 32 2.74 -12.78 -0.17
C THR A 32 2.14 -11.90 0.91
N VAL A 33 1.48 -10.82 0.50
CA VAL A 33 1.01 -9.78 1.41
C VAL A 33 -0.43 -9.44 1.07
N ARG A 34 -1.26 -9.32 2.09
CA ARG A 34 -2.62 -8.83 1.94
C ARG A 34 -2.63 -7.34 2.22
N PHE A 35 -2.74 -6.55 1.16
CA PHE A 35 -2.71 -5.09 1.26
C PHE A 35 -4.08 -4.50 1.51
N LEU A 36 -4.16 -3.56 2.45
CA LEU A 36 -5.31 -2.66 2.54
C LEU A 36 -5.12 -1.59 1.46
N ILE A 37 -6.11 -1.43 0.59
CA ILE A 37 -6.09 -0.37 -0.42
C ILE A 37 -6.48 0.92 0.26
N ASP A 38 -5.53 1.86 0.34
CA ASP A 38 -5.71 3.12 1.07
C ASP A 38 -5.48 4.29 0.13
N SER A 39 -6.57 4.82 -0.44
CA SER A 39 -6.50 5.97 -1.36
C SER A 39 -6.12 7.27 -0.65
N GLY A 40 -6.11 7.27 0.69
CA GLY A 40 -5.61 8.39 1.47
C GLY A 40 -4.11 8.34 1.73
N ALA A 41 -3.48 7.20 1.46
CA ALA A 41 -2.03 7.06 1.64
C ALA A 41 -1.32 7.35 0.33
N THR A 42 -0.30 8.22 0.37
CA THR A 42 0.50 8.52 -0.82
C THR A 42 1.38 7.32 -1.18
N TYR A 43 2.09 6.78 -0.20
CA TYR A 43 3.01 5.67 -0.40
C TYR A 43 2.49 4.38 0.20
N SER A 44 2.87 3.26 -0.41
CA SER A 44 2.64 1.94 0.16
C SER A 44 3.55 1.73 1.36
N LEU A 45 3.12 0.88 2.29
CA LEU A 45 3.88 0.56 3.49
C LEU A 45 3.96 -0.96 3.65
N LEU A 46 5.16 -1.45 3.94
CA LEU A 46 5.38 -2.85 4.27
C LEU A 46 5.71 -2.98 5.75
N PRO A 47 5.05 -3.87 6.49
CA PRO A 47 5.40 -4.14 7.87
C PRO A 47 6.84 -4.65 8.00
N GLU A 48 7.42 -4.47 9.17
CA GLU A 48 8.82 -4.82 9.42
C GLU A 48 9.11 -6.29 9.10
N SER A 49 8.23 -7.20 9.51
CA SER A 49 8.42 -8.62 9.24
C SER A 49 8.51 -8.93 7.75
N VAL A 50 7.79 -8.17 6.93
CA VAL A 50 7.77 -8.38 5.48
C VAL A 50 9.03 -7.82 4.83
N TRP A 51 9.36 -6.54 5.10
CA TRP A 51 10.49 -5.94 4.40
C TRP A 51 11.82 -6.55 4.83
N GLN A 52 11.91 -7.01 6.08
CA GLN A 52 13.11 -7.74 6.52
C GLN A 52 13.22 -9.10 5.81
N ALA A 53 12.09 -9.83 5.69
CA ALA A 53 12.09 -11.14 5.06
C ALA A 53 12.53 -11.10 3.60
N ILE A 54 12.23 -10.03 2.88
CA ILE A 54 12.64 -9.89 1.48
C ILE A 54 13.93 -9.09 1.31
N GLY A 55 14.58 -8.73 2.41
CA GLY A 55 15.92 -8.14 2.38
C GLY A 55 15.97 -6.68 1.97
N LEU A 56 14.92 -5.91 2.21
CA LEU A 56 14.96 -4.48 1.93
C LEU A 56 15.80 -3.75 2.97
N VAL A 57 16.47 -2.70 2.53
CA VAL A 57 17.22 -1.79 3.39
C VAL A 57 16.77 -0.37 3.09
N PRO A 58 16.89 0.54 4.08
CA PRO A 58 16.56 1.94 3.83
C PRO A 58 17.43 2.52 2.73
N LYS A 59 16.82 3.23 1.79
CA LYS A 59 17.53 3.91 0.71
C LYS A 59 17.51 5.42 0.90
N ARG A 60 16.51 5.94 1.58
CA ARG A 60 16.39 7.36 1.91
C ARG A 60 15.39 7.51 3.04
N GLU A 61 15.31 8.73 3.56
CA GLU A 61 14.30 9.10 4.55
C GLU A 61 13.40 10.17 3.99
N MET A 62 12.14 10.12 4.35
CA MET A 62 11.17 11.12 3.93
C MET A 62 10.33 11.56 5.12
N ASP A 63 9.87 12.80 5.05
CA ASP A 63 8.97 13.34 6.06
C ASP A 63 7.54 13.18 5.57
N PHE A 64 6.69 12.67 6.46
CA PHE A 64 5.28 12.48 6.18
C PHE A 64 4.46 13.28 7.18
N VAL A 65 3.36 13.87 6.71
CA VAL A 65 2.45 14.62 7.56
C VAL A 65 1.29 13.73 7.93
N LEU A 66 1.05 13.57 9.24
CA LEU A 66 -0.05 12.79 9.76
C LEU A 66 -1.35 13.59 9.74
N ALA A 67 -2.47 12.91 9.96
CA ALA A 67 -3.79 13.53 9.92
C ALA A 67 -3.94 14.68 10.92
N ASP A 68 -3.20 14.63 12.04
CA ASP A 68 -3.23 15.68 13.07
C ASP A 68 -2.28 16.84 12.78
N GLY A 69 -1.60 16.82 11.61
CA GLY A 69 -0.69 17.87 11.20
C GLY A 69 0.76 17.70 11.67
N THR A 70 1.05 16.68 12.47
CA THR A 70 2.43 16.42 12.89
C THR A 70 3.21 15.75 11.77
N SER A 71 4.54 15.94 11.77
CA SER A 71 5.42 15.32 10.81
C SER A 71 6.18 14.18 11.45
N VAL A 72 6.33 13.08 10.72
CA VAL A 72 7.16 11.95 11.12
C VAL A 72 8.14 11.64 10.00
N ARG A 73 9.35 11.24 10.36
CA ARG A 73 10.36 10.82 9.40
C ARG A 73 10.38 9.30 9.33
N ARG A 74 10.32 8.76 8.11
CA ARG A 74 10.29 7.32 7.89
C ARG A 74 11.28 6.90 6.83
N PRO A 75 11.91 5.74 6.99
CA PRO A 75 12.77 5.19 5.94
C PRO A 75 11.93 4.69 4.79
N VAL A 76 12.44 4.89 3.58
CA VAL A 76 11.81 4.47 2.32
C VAL A 76 12.80 3.62 1.56
N SER A 77 12.28 2.55 0.97
CA SER A 77 13.02 1.66 0.08
C SER A 77 12.20 1.45 -1.19
N GLU A 78 12.49 0.40 -1.91
CA GLU A 78 11.75 0.04 -3.12
C GLU A 78 11.79 -1.45 -3.34
N CYS A 79 10.78 -1.99 -4.02
CA CYS A 79 10.71 -3.41 -4.32
C CYS A 79 9.86 -3.64 -5.56
N HIS A 80 9.93 -4.85 -6.09
CA HIS A 80 8.98 -5.29 -7.10
C HIS A 80 7.68 -5.69 -6.40
N LEU A 81 6.55 -5.25 -6.94
CA LEU A 81 5.24 -5.56 -6.39
C LEU A 81 4.33 -6.04 -7.49
N ALA A 82 3.73 -7.21 -7.30
CA ALA A 82 2.84 -7.83 -8.27
C ALA A 82 1.46 -8.03 -7.66
N LEU A 83 0.46 -7.48 -8.33
CA LEU A 83 -0.96 -7.70 -8.06
C LEU A 83 -1.55 -8.50 -9.22
N PRO A 84 -2.73 -9.12 -9.05
CA PRO A 84 -3.39 -9.78 -10.19
C PRO A 84 -3.59 -8.86 -11.39
N GLN A 85 -3.76 -7.55 -11.13
CA GLN A 85 -4.08 -6.57 -12.15
C GLN A 85 -2.85 -5.93 -12.81
N GLY A 86 -1.67 -6.07 -12.23
CA GLY A 86 -0.45 -5.47 -12.78
C GLY A 86 0.71 -5.54 -11.83
N GLU A 87 1.93 -5.34 -12.34
CA GLU A 87 3.13 -5.42 -11.54
C GLU A 87 4.16 -4.38 -11.96
N GLY A 88 5.06 -4.05 -11.06
CA GLY A 88 6.12 -3.09 -11.32
C GLY A 88 6.96 -2.81 -10.09
N HIS A 89 7.96 -1.96 -10.28
CA HIS A 89 8.87 -1.54 -9.21
C HIS A 89 8.30 -0.29 -8.56
N THR A 90 8.27 -0.25 -7.23
CA THR A 90 7.58 0.82 -6.50
C THR A 90 8.32 1.19 -5.22
N PRO A 91 8.30 2.48 -4.84
CA PRO A 91 8.77 2.85 -3.51
C PRO A 91 7.82 2.32 -2.44
N VAL A 92 8.38 1.98 -1.29
CA VAL A 92 7.62 1.53 -0.12
C VAL A 92 8.21 2.14 1.14
N VAL A 93 7.34 2.55 2.04
CA VAL A 93 7.74 2.95 3.39
C VAL A 93 8.04 1.68 4.17
N LEU A 94 9.18 1.67 4.86
CA LEU A 94 9.55 0.56 5.72
C LEU A 94 8.90 0.76 7.08
N GLY A 95 7.92 -0.08 7.39
CA GLY A 95 7.16 0.00 8.63
C GLY A 95 8.04 -0.23 9.85
N GLN A 96 7.67 0.40 10.95
CA GLN A 96 8.32 0.25 12.24
C GLN A 96 7.56 -0.78 13.07
N PRO A 97 8.16 -1.28 14.18
CA PRO A 97 7.41 -2.11 15.11
C PRO A 97 6.09 -1.44 15.49
N GLY A 98 5.00 -2.17 15.36
CA GLY A 98 3.66 -1.63 15.58
C GLY A 98 2.91 -1.26 14.30
N ASP A 99 3.61 -1.05 13.20
CA ASP A 99 2.97 -0.82 11.89
C ASP A 99 2.64 -2.19 11.28
N ALA A 100 1.51 -2.76 11.66
CA ALA A 100 1.18 -4.14 11.30
C ALA A 100 0.41 -4.26 9.99
N GLU A 101 -0.22 -3.17 9.52
CA GLU A 101 -1.10 -3.23 8.34
C GLU A 101 -0.34 -2.88 7.07
N PRO A 102 -0.21 -3.81 6.13
CA PRO A 102 0.34 -3.48 4.81
C PRO A 102 -0.62 -2.54 4.08
N LEU A 103 -0.09 -1.44 3.56
CA LEU A 103 -0.90 -0.44 2.86
C LEU A 103 -0.49 -0.34 1.40
N LEU A 104 -1.48 -0.27 0.52
CA LEU A 104 -1.27 -0.01 -0.90
C LEU A 104 -1.67 1.43 -1.18
N GLY A 105 -0.68 2.27 -1.50
CA GLY A 105 -0.88 3.70 -1.65
C GLY A 105 -1.02 4.14 -3.10
N VAL A 106 -1.33 5.43 -3.27
CA VAL A 106 -1.66 6.02 -4.58
C VAL A 106 -0.49 5.95 -5.56
N VAL A 107 0.73 6.22 -5.09
CA VAL A 107 1.90 6.21 -5.97
C VAL A 107 2.09 4.83 -6.59
N THR A 108 1.94 3.77 -5.80
CA THR A 108 2.03 2.40 -6.33
C THR A 108 0.95 2.14 -7.37
N LEU A 109 -0.30 2.53 -7.09
CA LEU A 109 -1.39 2.33 -8.05
C LEU A 109 -1.09 3.05 -9.36
N GLU A 110 -0.59 4.29 -9.30
CA GLU A 110 -0.25 5.04 -10.51
C GLU A 110 0.87 4.37 -11.30
N ILE A 111 1.90 3.89 -10.61
CA ILE A 111 3.00 3.19 -11.25
C ILE A 111 2.50 1.94 -11.98
N LEU A 112 1.58 1.21 -11.36
CA LEU A 112 1.01 0.00 -11.96
C LEU A 112 -0.07 0.31 -13.02
N GLY A 113 -0.40 1.59 -13.19
CA GLY A 113 -1.43 2.00 -14.15
C GLY A 113 -2.83 1.60 -13.71
N LEU A 114 -3.10 1.66 -12.41
CA LEU A 114 -4.36 1.20 -11.84
C LEU A 114 -5.10 2.32 -11.15
N VAL A 115 -6.43 2.22 -11.20
CA VAL A 115 -7.36 3.09 -10.47
C VAL A 115 -8.22 2.22 -9.58
N PHE A 116 -8.44 2.65 -8.36
CA PHE A 116 -9.33 1.95 -7.45
C PHE A 116 -10.72 2.57 -7.47
N ASP A 117 -11.72 1.71 -7.75
CA ASP A 117 -13.13 2.09 -7.65
C ASP A 117 -13.65 1.63 -6.29
N PRO A 118 -13.88 2.54 -5.34
CA PRO A 118 -14.26 2.15 -3.98
C PRO A 118 -15.67 1.58 -3.90
N PHE A 119 -16.54 1.93 -4.86
CA PHE A 119 -17.92 1.44 -4.85
C PHE A 119 -18.01 -0.01 -5.32
N ARG A 120 -17.25 -0.34 -6.36
CA ARG A 120 -17.19 -1.72 -6.86
C ARG A 120 -16.11 -2.55 -6.17
N ARG A 121 -15.22 -1.90 -5.43
CA ARG A 121 -14.09 -2.52 -4.75
C ARG A 121 -13.18 -3.28 -5.69
N VAL A 122 -12.93 -2.70 -6.85
CA VAL A 122 -12.06 -3.29 -7.85
C VAL A 122 -10.99 -2.33 -8.27
N LEU A 123 -9.85 -2.90 -8.66
CA LEU A 123 -8.78 -2.19 -9.33
C LEU A 123 -8.97 -2.43 -10.83
N HIS A 124 -8.89 -1.37 -11.61
CA HIS A 124 -8.99 -1.49 -13.05
C HIS A 124 -7.96 -0.60 -13.73
N PRO A 125 -7.64 -0.88 -15.01
CA PRO A 125 -6.64 -0.10 -15.72
C PRO A 125 -6.98 1.38 -15.78
N MET A 126 -5.95 2.20 -15.59
CA MET A 126 -6.05 3.63 -15.74
C MET A 126 -6.03 3.99 -17.22
N ARG A 127 -6.84 4.98 -17.61
CA ARG A 127 -6.79 5.53 -18.95
C ARG A 127 -5.84 6.73 -18.93
N ALA A 128 -4.67 6.56 -19.56
CA ALA A 128 -3.67 7.61 -19.60
C ALA A 128 -3.69 8.29 -20.97
N LEU A 129 -3.55 9.60 -20.97
CA LEU A 129 -3.41 10.36 -22.20
C LEU A 129 -1.95 10.39 -22.61
N MET A 130 -1.71 10.18 -23.91
CA MET A 130 -0.34 10.14 -24.46
C MET A 130 0.23 11.53 -24.78
N VAL A 131 -0.59 12.53 -24.79
CA VAL A 131 -0.16 13.89 -25.14
C VAL A 131 -0.38 14.86 -24.00
#